data_7cfb628ca0b3338ac9bdb1666bdcfe77
#
_entry.id   7cfb628ca0b3338ac9bdb1666bdcfe77
#
_cell.length_a   1.000
_cell.length_b   1.000
_cell.length_c   1.000
_cell.angle_alpha   90.00
_cell.angle_beta   90.00
_cell.angle_gamma   90.00
#
_symmetry.space_group_name_H-M   'P 1'
#
loop_
_entity.id
_entity.type
_entity.pdbx_description
1 polymer ?
#
loop_
_entity_poly.entity_id
_entity_poly.type
_entity_poly.pdbx_seq_one_letter_code
_entity_poly.pdbx_strand_id
1 'polypeptide(L)'
;MRIRFGLQGWCYALLIVAGASVIACSGGGGGGGSGGGGGGNGAADTTPPVIGAVAVSPSLLTVGAQGQIEAEVTDLQSGVQAVAAVVTYPDNTQASIALQPTGNGARYRGAFTAQWTLNSVSQARVVVQATDGAGNRATREQTVQAVAQPPAPPF
;
A
#
# COMPACT_ATOMS: atom_id res chain seq x y z
N MET A 1 39.52 -13.57 -26.62
CA MET A 1 38.05 -13.67 -26.56
C MET A 1 37.56 -12.80 -25.42
N ARG A 2 37.06 -11.57 -25.71
CA ARG A 2 36.67 -10.58 -24.68
C ARG A 2 35.18 -10.60 -24.58
N ILE A 3 34.64 -11.01 -23.43
CA ILE A 3 33.20 -10.97 -23.11
C ILE A 3 32.93 -9.62 -22.47
N ARG A 4 32.14 -8.78 -23.15
CA ARG A 4 31.62 -7.51 -22.62
C ARG A 4 30.33 -7.82 -21.89
N PHE A 5 30.31 -7.62 -20.58
CA PHE A 5 29.08 -7.53 -19.80
C PHE A 5 28.48 -6.13 -19.97
N GLY A 6 27.32 -6.06 -20.62
CA GLY A 6 26.51 -4.85 -20.68
C GLY A 6 25.75 -4.64 -19.36
N LEU A 7 26.08 -3.58 -18.63
CA LEU A 7 25.23 -3.06 -17.56
C LEU A 7 24.00 -2.42 -18.20
N GLN A 8 22.85 -3.07 -18.11
CA GLN A 8 21.57 -2.40 -18.33
C GLN A 8 21.05 -1.88 -16.98
N GLY A 9 21.36 -0.60 -16.73
CA GLY A 9 20.77 0.14 -15.63
C GLY A 9 19.29 0.41 -15.91
N TRP A 10 18.41 -0.14 -15.10
CA TRP A 10 17.01 0.23 -15.08
C TRP A 10 16.85 1.42 -14.14
N CYS A 11 16.83 2.62 -14.73
CA CYS A 11 16.33 3.80 -14.05
C CYS A 11 14.82 3.72 -13.97
N TYR A 12 14.28 3.39 -12.80
CA TYR A 12 12.88 3.67 -12.50
C TYR A 12 12.72 5.16 -12.30
N ALA A 13 12.24 5.85 -13.33
CA ALA A 13 11.83 7.23 -13.24
C ALA A 13 10.51 7.29 -12.44
N LEU A 14 10.59 7.82 -11.24
CA LEU A 14 9.42 8.19 -10.44
C LEU A 14 8.78 9.43 -11.08
N LEU A 15 7.72 9.23 -11.86
CA LEU A 15 6.97 10.32 -12.48
C LEU A 15 6.03 10.94 -11.44
N ILE A 16 6.49 11.99 -10.76
CA ILE A 16 5.63 12.84 -9.92
C ILE A 16 4.91 13.79 -10.88
N VAL A 17 3.66 13.51 -11.19
CA VAL A 17 2.79 14.44 -11.90
C VAL A 17 2.20 15.41 -10.89
N ALA A 18 2.85 16.54 -10.71
CA ALA A 18 2.28 17.71 -10.04
C ALA A 18 1.38 18.45 -11.06
N GLY A 19 0.09 18.13 -11.07
CA GLY A 19 -0.93 18.83 -11.82
C GLY A 19 -1.39 20.08 -11.08
N ALA A 20 -0.74 21.23 -11.30
CA ALA A 20 -1.28 22.52 -10.92
C ALA A 20 -2.25 22.99 -12.00
N SER A 21 -3.56 22.79 -11.81
CA SER A 21 -4.60 23.39 -12.63
C SER A 21 -4.96 24.76 -12.06
N VAL A 22 -4.40 25.82 -12.64
CA VAL A 22 -4.84 27.20 -12.42
C VAL A 22 -6.01 27.44 -13.37
N ILE A 23 -7.26 27.41 -12.86
CA ILE A 23 -8.41 27.91 -13.60
C ILE A 23 -8.61 29.36 -13.23
N ALA A 24 -8.11 30.24 -14.09
CA ALA A 24 -8.49 31.63 -14.09
C ALA A 24 -9.85 31.74 -14.78
N CYS A 25 -10.92 32.05 -14.05
CA CYS A 25 -12.20 32.44 -14.60
C CYS A 25 -12.39 33.94 -14.36
N SER A 26 -12.21 34.71 -15.42
CA SER A 26 -12.50 36.12 -15.52
C SER A 26 -13.90 36.29 -16.07
N GLY A 27 -14.72 37.11 -15.41
CA GLY A 27 -15.64 38.01 -16.04
C GLY A 27 -17.13 37.69 -16.05
N GLY A 28 -17.92 38.53 -15.37
CA GLY A 28 -19.09 39.13 -15.98
C GLY A 28 -20.47 38.79 -15.43
N GLY A 29 -21.00 39.67 -14.57
CA GLY A 29 -22.32 40.22 -14.75
C GLY A 29 -23.58 39.52 -14.21
N GLY A 30 -24.13 40.02 -13.10
CA GLY A 30 -25.54 40.37 -13.00
C GLY A 30 -26.56 39.28 -12.67
N GLY A 31 -27.28 39.44 -11.54
CA GLY A 31 -28.57 38.83 -11.35
C GLY A 31 -28.81 38.26 -9.99
N GLY A 32 -29.59 38.99 -9.16
CA GLY A 32 -29.98 38.63 -7.80
C GLY A 32 -30.77 37.33 -7.76
N GLY A 33 -30.51 36.56 -6.71
CA GLY A 33 -31.24 35.39 -6.31
C GLY A 33 -30.83 35.01 -4.93
N SER A 34 -31.65 35.42 -3.92
CA SER A 34 -31.58 34.96 -2.55
C SER A 34 -31.81 33.46 -2.50
N GLY A 35 -30.76 32.68 -2.51
CA GLY A 35 -30.78 31.26 -2.23
C GLY A 35 -29.81 31.00 -1.11
N GLY A 36 -30.33 30.80 0.11
CA GLY A 36 -29.55 30.41 1.27
C GLY A 36 -28.88 29.07 1.02
N GLY A 37 -27.74 29.08 0.41
CA GLY A 37 -26.82 27.97 0.40
C GLY A 37 -26.11 27.96 1.73
N GLY A 38 -26.55 27.14 2.67
CA GLY A 38 -25.78 26.80 3.84
C GLY A 38 -24.44 26.21 3.38
N GLY A 39 -23.43 27.04 3.29
CA GLY A 39 -22.03 26.62 3.24
C GLY A 39 -21.74 25.97 4.58
N GLY A 40 -21.99 24.69 4.69
CA GLY A 40 -21.45 23.88 5.74
C GLY A 40 -19.95 24.02 5.64
N ASN A 41 -19.33 24.80 6.54
CA ASN A 41 -17.94 24.65 6.90
C ASN A 41 -17.80 23.26 7.49
N GLY A 42 -17.82 22.24 6.64
CA GLY A 42 -17.39 20.91 7.02
C GLY A 42 -15.96 21.07 7.48
N ALA A 43 -15.72 20.89 8.79
CA ALA A 43 -14.38 20.81 9.29
C ALA A 43 -13.62 19.81 8.43
N ALA A 44 -12.41 20.20 7.99
CA ALA A 44 -11.55 19.29 7.25
C ALA A 44 -11.36 18.02 8.08
N ASP A 45 -11.45 16.86 7.43
CA ASP A 45 -11.21 15.60 8.09
C ASP A 45 -9.75 15.53 8.54
N THR A 46 -9.54 15.28 9.82
CA THR A 46 -8.24 15.12 10.47
C THR A 46 -8.10 13.76 11.15
N THR A 47 -9.08 12.87 10.95
CA THR A 47 -9.15 11.56 11.57
C THR A 47 -8.50 10.53 10.64
N PRO A 48 -7.41 9.85 11.06
CA PRO A 48 -6.79 8.83 10.25
C PRO A 48 -7.70 7.60 10.07
N PRO A 49 -7.54 6.85 8.97
CA PRO A 49 -8.27 5.59 8.78
C PRO A 49 -7.94 4.58 9.89
N VAL A 50 -8.88 3.71 10.19
CA VAL A 50 -8.72 2.65 11.18
C VAL A 50 -8.34 1.36 10.47
N ILE A 51 -7.17 0.82 10.79
CA ILE A 51 -6.73 -0.50 10.32
C ILE A 51 -7.12 -1.53 11.38
N GLY A 52 -8.11 -2.36 11.06
CA GLY A 52 -8.60 -3.45 11.88
C GLY A 52 -7.69 -4.68 11.82
N ALA A 53 -8.24 -5.85 11.49
CA ALA A 53 -7.47 -7.09 11.37
C ALA A 53 -6.51 -7.04 10.18
N VAL A 54 -5.28 -7.54 10.38
CA VAL A 54 -4.32 -7.82 9.32
C VAL A 54 -3.99 -9.30 9.36
N ALA A 55 -4.13 -9.98 8.23
CA ALA A 55 -3.83 -11.39 8.08
C ALA A 55 -2.83 -11.60 6.93
N VAL A 56 -1.89 -12.52 7.15
CA VAL A 56 -0.94 -12.97 6.12
C VAL A 56 -1.13 -14.48 5.94
N SER A 57 -1.29 -14.90 4.71
CA SER A 57 -1.49 -16.32 4.35
C SER A 57 -0.50 -16.72 3.27
N PRO A 58 0.19 -17.86 3.43
CA PRO A 58 0.19 -18.73 4.61
C PRO A 58 0.86 -18.06 5.82
N SER A 59 0.55 -18.54 7.03
CA SER A 59 1.18 -18.06 8.28
C SER A 59 2.66 -18.43 8.40
N LEU A 60 3.12 -19.35 7.55
CA LEU A 60 4.51 -19.75 7.40
C LEU A 60 4.94 -19.45 5.96
N LEU A 61 5.78 -18.44 5.78
CA LEU A 61 6.31 -18.07 4.45
C LEU A 61 7.54 -18.92 4.12
N THR A 62 7.55 -19.46 2.91
CA THR A 62 8.71 -20.18 2.34
C THR A 62 9.24 -19.38 1.16
N VAL A 63 10.55 -19.37 0.95
CA VAL A 63 11.19 -18.71 -0.19
C VAL A 63 10.57 -19.22 -1.51
N GLY A 64 10.19 -18.28 -2.38
CA GLY A 64 9.55 -18.56 -3.65
C GLY A 64 8.04 -18.83 -3.58
N ALA A 65 7.48 -18.99 -2.38
CA ALA A 65 6.04 -19.20 -2.22
C ALA A 65 5.23 -17.92 -2.46
N GLN A 66 4.02 -18.11 -2.95
CA GLN A 66 3.03 -17.04 -3.04
C GLN A 66 2.47 -16.75 -1.65
N GLY A 67 2.50 -15.49 -1.28
CA GLY A 67 1.86 -14.97 -0.07
C GLY A 67 0.73 -14.02 -0.42
N GLN A 68 -0.21 -13.87 0.51
CA GLN A 68 -1.34 -12.95 0.41
C GLN A 68 -1.46 -12.17 1.71
N ILE A 69 -1.68 -10.87 1.59
CA ILE A 69 -1.99 -9.98 2.72
C ILE A 69 -3.44 -9.56 2.58
N GLU A 70 -4.19 -9.66 3.66
CA GLU A 70 -5.53 -9.12 3.78
C GLU A 70 -5.58 -8.16 4.96
N ALA A 71 -6.17 -6.99 4.77
CA ALA A 71 -6.35 -5.98 5.81
C ALA A 71 -7.77 -5.45 5.80
N GLU A 72 -8.33 -5.23 6.97
CA GLU A 72 -9.60 -4.53 7.14
C GLU A 72 -9.30 -3.06 7.44
N VAL A 73 -9.80 -2.15 6.59
CA VAL A 73 -9.53 -0.71 6.72
C VAL A 73 -10.83 0.05 6.54
N THR A 74 -11.13 0.94 7.48
CA THR A 74 -12.31 1.81 7.45
C THR A 74 -11.93 3.26 7.68
N ASP A 75 -12.65 4.14 7.03
CA ASP A 75 -12.69 5.55 7.32
C ASP A 75 -14.12 6.07 7.07
N LEU A 76 -14.68 6.80 8.06
CA LEU A 76 -16.07 7.23 8.02
C LEU A 76 -16.25 8.65 7.51
N GLN A 77 -15.19 9.43 7.41
CA GLN A 77 -15.29 10.86 7.07
C GLN A 77 -14.93 11.11 5.63
N SER A 78 -13.68 10.89 5.24
CA SER A 78 -13.18 11.14 3.88
C SER A 78 -13.06 9.86 3.03
N GLY A 79 -13.25 8.70 3.65
CA GLY A 79 -13.14 7.39 3.02
C GLY A 79 -11.69 6.96 2.79
N VAL A 80 -11.48 5.66 2.58
CA VAL A 80 -10.15 5.09 2.34
C VAL A 80 -9.74 5.36 0.90
N GLN A 81 -8.64 6.09 0.70
CA GLN A 81 -8.08 6.42 -0.61
C GLN A 81 -7.12 5.35 -1.12
N ALA A 82 -6.20 4.88 -0.26
CA ALA A 82 -5.18 3.91 -0.64
C ALA A 82 -4.78 3.04 0.55
N VAL A 83 -4.50 1.76 0.26
CA VAL A 83 -3.94 0.82 1.22
C VAL A 83 -2.74 0.11 0.58
N ALA A 84 -1.63 0.07 1.29
CA ALA A 84 -0.42 -0.62 0.85
C ALA A 84 0.21 -1.40 2.01
N ALA A 85 1.01 -2.40 1.68
CA ALA A 85 1.80 -3.13 2.65
C ALA A 85 3.27 -3.14 2.24
N VAL A 86 4.16 -3.07 3.22
CA VAL A 86 5.59 -3.30 3.05
C VAL A 86 5.95 -4.56 3.83
N VAL A 87 6.46 -5.56 3.13
CA VAL A 87 7.02 -6.77 3.72
C VAL A 87 8.53 -6.60 3.82
N THR A 88 9.06 -6.62 5.04
CA THR A 88 10.50 -6.65 5.29
C THR A 88 10.89 -8.09 5.61
N TYR A 89 11.73 -8.66 4.78
CA TYR A 89 12.20 -10.04 4.92
C TYR A 89 13.37 -10.15 5.91
N PRO A 90 13.73 -11.38 6.33
CA PRO A 90 14.81 -11.59 7.30
C PRO A 90 16.19 -11.05 6.88
N ASP A 91 16.44 -10.94 5.59
CA ASP A 91 17.66 -10.35 5.03
C ASP A 91 17.60 -8.82 4.85
N ASN A 92 16.57 -8.17 5.43
CA ASN A 92 16.25 -6.75 5.33
C ASN A 92 15.85 -6.28 3.92
N THR A 93 15.71 -7.16 2.96
CA THR A 93 15.09 -6.80 1.67
C THR A 93 13.59 -6.51 1.87
N GLN A 94 13.02 -5.69 1.01
CA GLN A 94 11.64 -5.24 1.13
C GLN A 94 10.86 -5.44 -0.16
N ALA A 95 9.57 -5.77 -0.01
CA ALA A 95 8.60 -5.77 -1.08
C ALA A 95 7.44 -4.83 -0.72
N SER A 96 7.07 -3.94 -1.65
CA SER A 96 5.90 -3.06 -1.51
C SER A 96 4.75 -3.62 -2.34
N ILE A 97 3.59 -3.77 -1.71
CA ILE A 97 2.39 -4.38 -2.28
C ILE A 97 1.22 -3.40 -2.16
N ALA A 98 0.61 -3.00 -3.27
CA ALA A 98 -0.66 -2.30 -3.22
C ALA A 98 -1.78 -3.29 -2.87
N LEU A 99 -2.60 -2.96 -1.87
CA LEU A 99 -3.75 -3.76 -1.51
C LEU A 99 -4.99 -3.19 -2.22
N GLN A 100 -5.71 -4.04 -2.93
CA GLN A 100 -6.91 -3.67 -3.67
C GLN A 100 -8.18 -4.01 -2.89
N PRO A 101 -9.24 -3.21 -2.98
CA PRO A 101 -10.52 -3.54 -2.36
C PRO A 101 -11.08 -4.84 -2.94
N THR A 102 -11.59 -5.70 -2.08
CA THR A 102 -12.14 -7.00 -2.49
C THR A 102 -13.61 -6.94 -2.94
N GLY A 103 -14.24 -5.77 -2.82
CA GLY A 103 -15.68 -5.60 -3.04
C GLY A 103 -16.56 -6.07 -1.87
N ASN A 104 -15.96 -6.65 -0.83
CA ASN A 104 -16.66 -7.10 0.38
C ASN A 104 -16.35 -6.14 1.56
N GLY A 105 -17.07 -5.01 1.63
CA GLY A 105 -16.93 -4.05 2.72
C GLY A 105 -15.53 -3.42 2.78
N ALA A 106 -14.97 -3.39 3.98
CA ALA A 106 -13.72 -2.72 4.30
C ALA A 106 -12.46 -3.57 4.05
N ARG A 107 -12.54 -4.65 3.27
CA ARG A 107 -11.43 -5.58 3.06
C ARG A 107 -10.60 -5.25 1.84
N TYR A 108 -9.29 -5.22 2.05
CA TYR A 108 -8.26 -4.97 1.04
C TYR A 108 -7.31 -6.17 0.97
N ARG A 109 -6.88 -6.55 -0.23
CA ARG A 109 -6.07 -7.73 -0.47
C ARG A 109 -4.95 -7.46 -1.48
N GLY A 110 -3.78 -8.05 -1.25
CA GLY A 110 -2.66 -8.03 -2.17
C GLY A 110 -1.87 -9.33 -2.11
N ALA A 111 -1.30 -9.73 -3.24
CA ALA A 111 -0.45 -10.91 -3.34
C ALA A 111 1.00 -10.50 -3.55
N PHE A 112 1.92 -11.33 -3.07
CA PHE A 112 3.36 -11.15 -3.24
C PHE A 112 4.05 -12.50 -3.37
N THR A 113 5.27 -12.51 -3.89
CA THR A 113 6.13 -13.69 -3.87
C THR A 113 7.19 -13.49 -2.80
N ALA A 114 7.32 -14.44 -1.90
CA ALA A 114 8.27 -14.39 -0.80
C ALA A 114 9.70 -14.62 -1.32
N GLN A 115 10.60 -13.64 -1.12
CA GLN A 115 11.98 -13.69 -1.65
C GLN A 115 12.97 -13.18 -0.61
N TRP A 116 13.85 -14.07 -0.13
CA TRP A 116 15.01 -13.71 0.70
C TRP A 116 16.13 -14.72 0.54
N THR A 117 17.33 -14.40 1.04
CA THR A 117 18.54 -15.20 0.83
C THR A 117 19.05 -15.95 2.05
N LEU A 118 18.42 -15.79 3.23
CA LEU A 118 18.84 -16.45 4.46
C LEU A 118 18.34 -17.90 4.53
N ASN A 119 19.16 -18.78 5.09
CA ASN A 119 18.89 -20.21 5.24
C ASN A 119 18.46 -20.60 6.66
N SER A 120 17.86 -19.68 7.40
CA SER A 120 17.41 -19.91 8.78
C SER A 120 15.94 -19.55 8.95
N VAL A 121 15.32 -20.18 9.97
CA VAL A 121 13.99 -19.78 10.40
C VAL A 121 14.10 -18.42 11.09
N SER A 122 13.27 -17.47 10.65
CA SER A 122 13.23 -16.11 11.17
C SER A 122 11.83 -15.55 11.04
N GLN A 123 11.68 -14.25 11.15
CA GLN A 123 10.41 -13.56 11.01
C GLN A 123 10.48 -12.52 9.90
N ALA A 124 9.44 -12.44 9.09
CA ALA A 124 9.19 -11.32 8.21
C ALA A 124 8.24 -10.34 8.93
N ARG A 125 8.48 -9.06 8.71
CA ARG A 125 7.67 -7.97 9.25
C ARG A 125 6.80 -7.40 8.14
N VAL A 126 5.50 -7.32 8.37
CA VAL A 126 4.53 -6.72 7.44
C VAL A 126 3.98 -5.46 8.08
N VAL A 127 4.14 -4.33 7.41
CA VAL A 127 3.57 -3.04 7.82
C VAL A 127 2.52 -2.65 6.80
N VAL A 128 1.27 -2.63 7.22
CA VAL A 128 0.15 -2.10 6.43
C VAL A 128 0.03 -0.61 6.70
N GLN A 129 -0.06 0.18 5.63
CA GLN A 129 -0.29 1.61 5.67
C GLN A 129 -1.58 1.94 4.92
N ALA A 130 -2.44 2.75 5.52
CA ALA A 130 -3.65 3.26 4.89
C ALA A 130 -3.61 4.79 4.85
N THR A 131 -4.16 5.35 3.79
CA THR A 131 -4.35 6.80 3.60
C THR A 131 -5.80 7.04 3.24
N ASP A 132 -6.41 8.04 3.84
CA ASP A 132 -7.78 8.47 3.54
C ASP A 132 -7.84 9.54 2.44
N GLY A 133 -9.06 9.98 2.09
CA GLY A 133 -9.29 11.00 1.09
C GLY A 133 -8.81 12.41 1.48
N ALA A 134 -8.60 12.67 2.76
CA ALA A 134 -8.06 13.92 3.29
C ALA A 134 -6.53 13.92 3.42
N GLY A 135 -5.88 12.76 3.24
CA GLY A 135 -4.43 12.58 3.33
C GLY A 135 -3.93 12.16 4.70
N ASN A 136 -4.81 11.87 5.68
CA ASN A 136 -4.41 11.33 6.96
C ASN A 136 -3.95 9.87 6.80
N ARG A 137 -3.06 9.41 7.67
CA ARG A 137 -2.41 8.10 7.54
C ARG A 137 -2.46 7.30 8.82
N ALA A 138 -2.64 6.00 8.67
CA ALA A 138 -2.49 5.03 9.75
C ALA A 138 -1.55 3.90 9.31
N THR A 139 -0.91 3.25 10.29
CA THR A 139 -0.05 2.08 10.06
C THR A 139 -0.38 1.00 11.07
N ARG A 140 -0.27 -0.26 10.64
CA ARG A 140 -0.37 -1.43 11.51
C ARG A 140 0.66 -2.47 11.13
N GLU A 141 1.30 -3.04 12.14
CA GLU A 141 2.34 -4.05 11.98
C GLU A 141 1.82 -5.45 12.31
N GLN A 142 2.31 -6.43 11.55
CA GLN A 142 2.09 -7.86 11.75
C GLN A 142 3.40 -8.59 11.47
N THR A 143 3.78 -9.55 12.33
CA THR A 143 4.89 -10.46 12.06
C THR A 143 4.40 -11.80 11.57
N VAL A 144 5.17 -12.44 10.69
CA VAL A 144 4.88 -13.77 10.14
C VAL A 144 6.16 -14.61 10.14
N GLN A 145 6.02 -15.91 10.39
CA GLN A 145 7.15 -16.84 10.36
C GLN A 145 7.68 -16.97 8.92
N ALA A 146 9.00 -16.95 8.78
CA ALA A 146 9.70 -17.10 7.50
C ALA A 146 10.71 -18.24 7.61
N VAL A 147 10.65 -19.22 6.70
CA VAL A 147 11.56 -20.37 6.67
C VAL A 147 12.26 -20.48 5.33
N ALA A 148 13.48 -20.96 5.35
CA ALA A 148 14.19 -21.32 4.14
C ALA A 148 13.47 -22.48 3.42
N GLN A 149 13.64 -22.54 2.10
CA GLN A 149 13.15 -23.69 1.37
C GLN A 149 13.92 -24.95 1.82
N PRO A 150 13.22 -26.07 2.10
CA PRO A 150 13.88 -27.32 2.40
C PRO A 150 14.83 -27.71 1.23
N PRO A 151 15.99 -28.30 1.52
CA PRO A 151 16.84 -28.84 0.45
C PRO A 151 16.05 -29.85 -0.37
N ALA A 152 16.29 -29.86 -1.69
CA ALA A 152 15.67 -30.83 -2.56
C ALA A 152 16.04 -32.26 -2.10
N PRO A 153 15.11 -33.23 -2.11
CA PRO A 153 15.41 -34.60 -1.75
C PRO A 153 16.52 -35.14 -2.66
N PRO A 154 17.44 -35.95 -2.15
CA PRO A 154 18.45 -36.60 -2.98
C PRO A 154 17.76 -37.55 -3.96
N PHE A 155 18.13 -37.45 -5.21
CA PHE A 155 17.67 -38.36 -6.28
C PHE A 155 18.40 -39.68 -6.20
#